data_3a72e0e73381563b760f6e33d15d9898
#
_entry.id   3a72e0e73381563b760f6e33d15d9898
#
_cell.length_a   1.000
_cell.length_b   1.000
_cell.length_c   1.000
_cell.angle_alpha   90.00
_cell.angle_beta   90.00
_cell.angle_gamma   90.00
#
_symmetry.space_group_name_H-M   'P 1'
#
loop_
_entity.id
_entity.type
_entity.pdbx_description
1 polymer ?
#
loop_
_entity_poly.entity_id
_entity_poly.type
_entity_poly.pdbx_seq_one_letter_code
_entity_poly.pdbx_strand_id
1 'polypeptide(L)'
;MSLKDQITEDMKTAMRAKDSERLGTIRLLQAAMKQKEVDERITLDDAAVVAIVDKLIKQRKDSITAFEGAGRQDLADKEKAEMAVLQAYLPERMSAEETLAAVKAIVAEIGASGPGDMGKVMGVVKTRLAGKADMGQVSAAVKAALAG
;
A
#
# COMPACT_ATOMS: atom_id res chain seq x y z
N MET A 1 -15.43 -8.97 -10.95
CA MET A 1 -14.88 -9.77 -9.83
C MET A 1 -14.25 -8.85 -8.82
N SER A 2 -14.64 -8.95 -7.54
CA SER A 2 -14.07 -8.15 -6.47
C SER A 2 -12.66 -8.62 -6.14
N LEU A 3 -11.87 -7.75 -5.46
CA LEU A 3 -10.55 -8.14 -4.93
C LEU A 3 -10.66 -9.34 -4.01
N LYS A 4 -11.69 -9.36 -3.16
CA LYS A 4 -11.96 -10.47 -2.25
C LYS A 4 -12.15 -11.79 -3.00
N ASP A 5 -12.90 -11.76 -4.09
CA ASP A 5 -13.11 -12.94 -4.95
C ASP A 5 -11.81 -13.36 -5.64
N GLN A 6 -11.03 -12.40 -6.12
CA GLN A 6 -9.74 -12.67 -6.77
C GLN A 6 -8.76 -13.32 -5.80
N ILE A 7 -8.70 -12.84 -4.57
CA ILE A 7 -7.85 -13.41 -3.52
C ILE A 7 -8.25 -14.85 -3.25
N THR A 8 -9.54 -15.14 -3.19
CA THR A 8 -10.06 -16.51 -3.01
C THR A 8 -9.66 -17.42 -4.18
N GLU A 9 -9.77 -16.94 -5.41
CA GLU A 9 -9.38 -17.71 -6.60
C GLU A 9 -7.86 -17.94 -6.64
N ASP A 10 -7.07 -16.93 -6.27
CA ASP A 10 -5.61 -17.04 -6.21
C ASP A 10 -5.17 -18.04 -5.14
N MET A 11 -5.89 -18.09 -4.01
CA MET A 11 -5.65 -19.09 -2.98
C MET A 11 -5.84 -20.50 -3.52
N LYS A 12 -6.92 -20.74 -4.26
CA LYS A 12 -7.21 -22.04 -4.89
C LYS A 12 -6.13 -22.39 -5.91
N THR A 13 -5.70 -21.43 -6.71
CA THR A 13 -4.64 -21.60 -7.72
C THR A 13 -3.32 -21.99 -7.06
N ALA A 14 -2.93 -21.30 -5.99
CA ALA A 14 -1.71 -21.61 -5.25
C ALA A 14 -1.78 -23.00 -4.62
N MET A 15 -2.94 -23.39 -4.12
CA MET A 15 -3.18 -24.72 -3.55
C MET A 15 -3.00 -25.81 -4.61
N ARG A 16 -3.58 -25.62 -5.80
CA ARG A 16 -3.46 -26.59 -6.92
C ARG A 16 -2.03 -26.69 -7.41
N ALA A 17 -1.31 -25.58 -7.44
CA ALA A 17 0.10 -25.52 -7.86
C ALA A 17 1.06 -26.02 -6.78
N LYS A 18 0.56 -26.31 -5.58
CA LYS A 18 1.37 -26.69 -4.42
C LYS A 18 2.43 -25.65 -4.06
N ASP A 19 2.12 -24.38 -4.31
CA ASP A 19 2.96 -23.24 -3.97
C ASP A 19 2.71 -22.84 -2.52
N SER A 20 3.42 -23.52 -1.61
CA SER A 20 3.22 -23.38 -0.17
C SER A 20 3.49 -21.98 0.35
N GLU A 21 4.50 -21.31 -0.16
CA GLU A 21 4.87 -19.95 0.27
C GLU A 21 3.80 -18.94 -0.11
N ARG A 22 3.38 -18.97 -1.37
CA ARG A 22 2.32 -18.09 -1.86
C ARG A 22 1.00 -18.35 -1.15
N LEU A 23 0.65 -19.62 -0.99
CA LEU A 23 -0.55 -20.04 -0.29
C LEU A 23 -0.57 -19.53 1.16
N GLY A 24 0.55 -19.66 1.87
CA GLY A 24 0.68 -19.19 3.25
C GLY A 24 0.46 -17.68 3.36
N THR A 25 1.03 -16.91 2.45
CA THR A 25 0.86 -15.45 2.43
C THR A 25 -0.59 -15.06 2.14
N ILE A 26 -1.21 -15.71 1.15
CA ILE A 26 -2.62 -15.44 0.80
C ILE A 26 -3.54 -15.79 1.97
N ARG A 27 -3.31 -16.89 2.64
CA ARG A 27 -4.11 -17.28 3.82
C ARG A 27 -3.97 -16.31 4.97
N LEU A 28 -2.78 -15.76 5.16
CA LEU A 28 -2.52 -14.74 6.18
C LEU A 28 -3.31 -13.46 5.86
N LEU A 29 -3.34 -13.06 4.60
CA LEU A 29 -4.16 -11.94 4.14
C LEU A 29 -5.65 -12.21 4.38
N GLN A 30 -6.13 -13.38 4.03
CA GLN A 30 -7.53 -13.78 4.25
C GLN A 30 -7.90 -13.77 5.74
N ALA A 31 -7.00 -14.21 6.60
CA ALA A 31 -7.22 -14.18 8.05
C ALA A 31 -7.37 -12.75 8.57
N ALA A 32 -6.52 -11.83 8.09
CA ALA A 32 -6.61 -10.42 8.46
C ALA A 32 -7.91 -9.79 7.98
N MET A 33 -8.34 -10.12 6.76
CA MET A 33 -9.61 -9.66 6.21
C MET A 33 -10.80 -10.16 7.02
N LYS A 34 -10.81 -11.45 7.33
CA LYS A 34 -11.88 -12.06 8.12
C LYS A 34 -11.95 -11.48 9.53
N GLN A 35 -10.81 -11.25 10.16
CA GLN A 35 -10.75 -10.65 11.47
C GLN A 35 -11.40 -9.27 11.48
N LYS A 36 -11.11 -8.47 10.47
CA LYS A 36 -11.71 -7.13 10.34
C LYS A 36 -13.22 -7.19 10.12
N GLU A 37 -13.68 -8.12 9.28
CA GLU A 37 -15.12 -8.30 9.04
C GLU A 37 -15.85 -8.70 10.31
N VAL A 38 -15.26 -9.58 11.12
CA VAL A 38 -15.84 -10.03 12.39
C VAL A 38 -15.84 -8.91 13.42
N ASP A 39 -14.71 -8.21 13.59
CA ASP A 39 -14.56 -7.16 14.60
C ASP A 39 -15.46 -5.96 14.33
N GLU A 40 -15.61 -5.58 13.08
CA GLU A 40 -16.40 -4.40 12.69
C GLU A 40 -17.81 -4.77 12.20
N ARG A 41 -18.11 -6.05 12.06
CA ARG A 41 -19.41 -6.56 11.58
C ARG A 41 -19.79 -5.97 10.22
N ILE A 42 -18.83 -5.98 9.30
CA ILE A 42 -18.98 -5.44 7.95
C ILE A 42 -18.57 -6.48 6.91
N THR A 43 -18.90 -6.22 5.66
CA THR A 43 -18.35 -6.92 4.50
C THR A 43 -17.35 -5.96 3.85
N LEU A 44 -16.14 -6.42 3.61
CA LEU A 44 -15.08 -5.58 3.05
C LEU A 44 -15.33 -5.33 1.56
N ASP A 45 -15.23 -4.07 1.15
CA ASP A 45 -15.16 -3.67 -0.24
C ASP A 45 -13.69 -3.65 -0.71
N ASP A 46 -13.45 -3.36 -1.98
CA ASP A 46 -12.10 -3.34 -2.54
C ASP A 46 -11.19 -2.33 -1.84
N ALA A 47 -11.72 -1.15 -1.52
CA ALA A 47 -10.93 -0.12 -0.82
C ALA A 47 -10.49 -0.58 0.56
N ALA A 48 -11.35 -1.27 1.29
CA ALA A 48 -11.01 -1.81 2.60
C ALA A 48 -9.99 -2.94 2.50
N VAL A 49 -10.09 -3.79 1.47
CA VAL A 49 -9.09 -4.84 1.21
C VAL A 49 -7.74 -4.22 0.90
N VAL A 50 -7.69 -3.19 0.06
CA VAL A 50 -6.44 -2.48 -0.26
C VAL A 50 -5.80 -1.89 1.00
N ALA A 51 -6.59 -1.31 1.90
CA ALA A 51 -6.08 -0.77 3.16
C ALA A 51 -5.43 -1.84 4.03
N ILE A 52 -6.02 -3.04 4.10
CA ILE A 52 -5.44 -4.17 4.83
C ILE A 52 -4.14 -4.62 4.19
N VAL A 53 -4.10 -4.74 2.86
CA VAL A 53 -2.89 -5.12 2.11
C VAL A 53 -1.77 -4.10 2.36
N ASP A 54 -2.06 -2.82 2.30
CA ASP A 54 -1.10 -1.75 2.58
C ASP A 54 -0.50 -1.87 3.97
N LYS A 55 -1.33 -2.14 4.98
CA LYS A 55 -0.88 -2.32 6.36
C LYS A 55 0.06 -3.51 6.49
N LEU A 56 -0.29 -4.64 5.87
CA LEU A 56 0.54 -5.84 5.88
C LEU A 56 1.88 -5.62 5.18
N ILE A 57 1.89 -4.88 4.08
CA ILE A 57 3.11 -4.52 3.36
C ILE A 57 4.01 -3.63 4.24
N LYS A 58 3.43 -2.64 4.90
CA LYS A 58 4.17 -1.75 5.79
C LYS A 58 4.82 -2.53 6.93
N GLN A 59 4.10 -3.47 7.53
CA GLN A 59 4.65 -4.34 8.56
C GLN A 59 5.84 -5.15 8.05
N ARG A 60 5.77 -5.64 6.81
CA ARG A 60 6.88 -6.38 6.20
C ARG A 60 8.07 -5.51 5.88
N LYS A 61 7.86 -4.28 5.44
CA LYS A 61 8.96 -3.32 5.25
C LYS A 61 9.72 -3.07 6.54
N ASP A 62 9.01 -2.89 7.64
CA ASP A 62 9.61 -2.70 8.95
C ASP A 62 10.39 -3.94 9.39
N SER A 63 9.83 -5.13 9.19
CA SER A 63 10.49 -6.41 9.49
C SER A 63 11.74 -6.61 8.63
N ILE A 64 11.67 -6.32 7.35
CA ILE A 64 12.81 -6.43 6.41
C ILE A 64 13.97 -5.55 6.91
N THR A 65 13.69 -4.30 7.25
CA THR A 65 14.69 -3.38 7.77
C THR A 65 15.33 -3.92 9.04
N ALA A 66 14.53 -4.43 9.96
CA ALA A 66 15.03 -5.01 11.22
C ALA A 66 15.89 -6.26 10.97
N PHE A 67 15.48 -7.17 10.11
CA PHE A 67 16.23 -8.38 9.79
C PHE A 67 17.54 -8.08 9.06
N GLU A 68 17.53 -7.15 8.11
CA GLU A 68 18.75 -6.72 7.42
C GLU A 68 19.73 -6.07 8.38
N GLY A 69 19.24 -5.23 9.30
CA GLY A 69 20.07 -4.62 10.34
C GLY A 69 20.66 -5.64 11.31
N ALA A 70 19.99 -6.76 11.52
CA ALA A 70 20.47 -7.84 12.38
C ALA A 70 21.33 -8.88 11.64
N GLY A 71 21.59 -8.69 10.35
CA GLY A 71 22.36 -9.62 9.52
C GLY A 71 21.60 -10.91 9.17
N ARG A 72 20.28 -10.91 9.29
CA ARG A 72 19.44 -12.07 8.99
C ARG A 72 18.80 -11.92 7.61
N GLN A 73 19.63 -12.02 6.58
CA GLN A 73 19.19 -11.90 5.18
C GLN A 73 18.20 -12.99 4.79
N ASP A 74 18.31 -14.18 5.37
CA ASP A 74 17.39 -15.30 5.15
C ASP A 74 15.94 -14.92 5.52
N LEU A 75 15.75 -14.28 6.66
CA LEU A 75 14.43 -13.83 7.13
C LEU A 75 13.95 -12.60 6.35
N ALA A 76 14.86 -11.70 6.01
CA ALA A 76 14.53 -10.53 5.19
C ALA A 76 14.02 -10.95 3.80
N ASP A 77 14.67 -11.92 3.17
CA ASP A 77 14.28 -12.42 1.86
C ASP A 77 12.91 -13.11 1.88
N LYS A 78 12.59 -13.82 2.94
CA LYS A 78 11.27 -14.43 3.14
C LYS A 78 10.18 -13.36 3.21
N GLU A 79 10.41 -12.30 3.99
CA GLU A 79 9.49 -11.18 4.09
C GLU A 79 9.32 -10.44 2.76
N LYS A 80 10.39 -10.29 1.99
CA LYS A 80 10.36 -9.69 0.65
C LYS A 80 9.49 -10.50 -0.30
N ALA A 81 9.58 -11.82 -0.25
CA ALA A 81 8.76 -12.71 -1.07
C ALA A 81 7.28 -12.59 -0.71
N GLU A 82 6.95 -12.52 0.58
CA GLU A 82 5.59 -12.29 1.06
C GLU A 82 5.06 -10.93 0.60
N MET A 83 5.90 -9.91 0.69
CA MET A 83 5.54 -8.56 0.26
C MET A 83 5.23 -8.52 -1.24
N ALA A 84 5.98 -9.24 -2.07
CA ALA A 84 5.74 -9.32 -3.51
C ALA A 84 4.36 -9.92 -3.83
N VAL A 85 3.93 -10.94 -3.09
CA VAL A 85 2.60 -11.54 -3.24
C VAL A 85 1.52 -10.52 -2.90
N LEU A 86 1.69 -9.78 -1.81
CA LEU A 86 0.72 -8.77 -1.36
C LEU A 86 0.62 -7.59 -2.34
N GLN A 87 1.74 -7.17 -2.90
CA GLN A 87 1.78 -6.03 -3.83
C GLN A 87 0.94 -6.26 -5.09
N ALA A 88 0.74 -7.51 -5.49
CA ALA A 88 -0.09 -7.84 -6.64
C ALA A 88 -1.56 -7.40 -6.48
N TYR A 89 -2.02 -7.19 -5.25
CA TYR A 89 -3.39 -6.77 -4.96
C TYR A 89 -3.54 -5.26 -4.80
N LEU A 90 -2.46 -4.51 -4.84
CA LEU A 90 -2.54 -3.05 -4.82
C LEU A 90 -2.88 -2.53 -6.20
N PRO A 91 -3.69 -1.45 -6.30
CA PRO A 91 -3.87 -0.77 -7.57
C PRO A 91 -2.53 -0.26 -8.08
N GLU A 92 -2.41 -0.10 -9.39
CA GLU A 92 -1.22 0.47 -10.00
C GLU A 92 -0.97 1.84 -9.38
N ARG A 93 0.21 2.02 -8.79
CA ARG A 93 0.56 3.27 -8.14
C ARG A 93 1.24 4.21 -9.12
N MET A 94 1.00 5.49 -8.90
CA MET A 94 1.63 6.56 -9.68
C MET A 94 3.15 6.52 -9.48
N SER A 95 3.88 6.81 -10.56
CA SER A 95 5.33 7.01 -10.50
C SER A 95 5.65 8.29 -9.71
N ALA A 96 6.93 8.48 -9.34
CA ALA A 96 7.37 9.71 -8.69
C ALA A 96 7.08 10.94 -9.56
N GLU A 97 7.27 10.84 -10.87
CA GLU A 97 7.00 11.92 -11.83
C GLU A 97 5.51 12.24 -11.90
N GLU A 98 4.66 11.22 -12.01
CA GLU A 98 3.21 11.39 -12.02
C GLU A 98 2.70 11.99 -10.71
N THR A 99 3.25 11.55 -9.58
CA THR A 99 2.92 12.08 -8.26
C THR A 99 3.26 13.57 -8.17
N LEU A 100 4.46 13.95 -8.60
CA LEU A 100 4.89 15.34 -8.59
C LEU A 100 4.00 16.21 -9.49
N ALA A 101 3.68 15.75 -10.69
CA ALA A 101 2.80 16.46 -11.61
C ALA A 101 1.41 16.66 -11.01
N ALA A 102 0.83 15.63 -10.40
CA ALA A 102 -0.47 15.70 -9.73
C ALA A 102 -0.46 16.69 -8.56
N VAL A 103 0.60 16.68 -7.75
CA VAL A 103 0.76 17.59 -6.62
C VAL A 103 0.89 19.04 -7.11
N LYS A 104 1.70 19.28 -8.13
CA LYS A 104 1.83 20.63 -8.72
C LYS A 104 0.50 21.18 -9.24
N ALA A 105 -0.30 20.33 -9.87
CA ALA A 105 -1.62 20.70 -10.34
C ALA A 105 -2.55 21.10 -9.19
N ILE A 106 -2.50 20.34 -8.08
CA ILE A 106 -3.30 20.63 -6.88
C ILE A 106 -2.85 21.95 -6.23
N VAL A 107 -1.54 22.18 -6.12
CA VAL A 107 -0.97 23.42 -5.59
C VAL A 107 -1.48 24.63 -6.39
N ALA A 108 -1.46 24.52 -7.71
CA ALA A 108 -1.97 25.59 -8.60
C ALA A 108 -3.48 25.79 -8.43
N GLU A 109 -4.24 24.71 -8.32
CA GLU A 109 -5.70 24.74 -8.19
C GLU A 109 -6.15 25.44 -6.91
N ILE A 110 -5.49 25.16 -5.78
CA ILE A 110 -5.86 25.76 -4.50
C ILE A 110 -5.15 27.08 -4.20
N GLY A 111 -4.26 27.52 -5.08
CA GLY A 111 -3.54 28.78 -4.94
C GLY A 111 -2.51 28.79 -3.82
N ALA A 112 -1.97 27.63 -3.47
CA ALA A 112 -0.96 27.54 -2.41
C ALA A 112 0.38 28.10 -2.90
N SER A 113 1.10 28.75 -1.98
CA SER A 113 2.40 29.33 -2.29
C SER A 113 3.31 29.29 -1.06
N GLY A 114 4.34 28.47 -1.10
CA GLY A 114 5.35 28.40 -0.07
C GLY A 114 5.06 27.41 1.07
N PRO A 115 6.07 27.18 1.94
CA PRO A 115 6.00 26.15 2.98
C PRO A 115 4.87 26.33 4.00
N GLY A 116 4.39 27.54 4.18
CA GLY A 116 3.30 27.81 5.12
C GLY A 116 1.96 27.17 4.76
N ASP A 117 1.80 26.79 3.48
CA ASP A 117 0.59 26.15 2.98
C ASP A 117 0.67 24.63 2.96
N MET A 118 1.76 24.04 3.46
CA MET A 118 2.01 22.61 3.41
C MET A 118 0.88 21.78 4.02
N GLY A 119 0.35 22.17 5.18
CA GLY A 119 -0.75 21.47 5.83
C GLY A 119 -2.02 21.45 4.98
N LYS A 120 -2.33 22.58 4.34
CA LYS A 120 -3.47 22.73 3.44
C LYS A 120 -3.34 21.84 2.20
N VAL A 121 -2.15 21.86 1.58
CA VAL A 121 -1.86 21.04 0.40
C VAL A 121 -1.92 19.55 0.77
N MET A 122 -1.29 19.14 1.87
CA MET A 122 -1.29 17.76 2.32
C MET A 122 -2.69 17.22 2.57
N GLY A 123 -3.57 18.03 3.15
CA GLY A 123 -4.96 17.63 3.38
C GLY A 123 -5.69 17.29 2.09
N VAL A 124 -5.55 18.12 1.07
CA VAL A 124 -6.18 17.91 -0.24
C VAL A 124 -5.54 16.72 -0.97
N VAL A 125 -4.21 16.66 -0.97
CA VAL A 125 -3.46 15.60 -1.67
C VAL A 125 -3.76 14.24 -1.07
N LYS A 126 -3.78 14.10 0.25
CA LYS A 126 -4.13 12.85 0.92
C LYS A 126 -5.50 12.34 0.51
N THR A 127 -6.46 13.23 0.39
CA THR A 127 -7.82 12.87 -0.02
C THR A 127 -7.86 12.40 -1.48
N ARG A 128 -7.22 13.15 -2.38
CA ARG A 128 -7.27 12.87 -3.83
C ARG A 128 -6.38 11.73 -4.27
N LEU A 129 -5.23 11.55 -3.64
CA LEU A 129 -4.23 10.55 -4.03
C LEU A 129 -4.19 9.33 -3.09
N ALA A 130 -5.12 9.22 -2.16
CA ALA A 130 -5.21 8.07 -1.27
C ALA A 130 -5.34 6.76 -2.07
N GLY A 131 -4.47 5.81 -1.80
CA GLY A 131 -4.43 4.53 -2.51
C GLY A 131 -3.86 4.58 -3.92
N LYS A 132 -3.56 5.77 -4.47
CA LYS A 132 -3.03 5.95 -5.83
C LYS A 132 -1.54 6.21 -5.83
N ALA A 133 -1.01 6.81 -4.79
CA ALA A 133 0.40 7.16 -4.67
C ALA A 133 0.95 6.78 -3.30
N ASP A 134 2.26 6.54 -3.23
CA ASP A 134 2.94 6.31 -1.96
C ASP A 134 3.02 7.61 -1.16
N MET A 135 2.61 7.57 0.11
CA MET A 135 2.56 8.76 0.95
C MET A 135 3.94 9.40 1.19
N GLY A 136 5.01 8.60 1.22
CA GLY A 136 6.37 9.10 1.29
C GLY A 136 6.74 9.93 0.05
N GLN A 137 6.39 9.45 -1.13
CA GLN A 137 6.59 10.17 -2.38
C GLN A 137 5.70 11.42 -2.44
N VAL A 138 4.47 11.35 -1.94
CA VAL A 138 3.56 12.48 -1.86
C VAL A 138 4.16 13.60 -1.01
N SER A 139 4.66 13.28 0.18
CA SER A 139 5.30 14.27 1.07
C SER A 139 6.48 14.96 0.41
N ALA A 140 7.35 14.18 -0.24
CA ALA A 140 8.51 14.74 -0.97
C ALA A 140 8.06 15.64 -2.12
N ALA A 141 7.02 15.22 -2.86
CA ALA A 141 6.47 15.99 -3.97
C ALA A 141 5.85 17.32 -3.51
N VAL A 142 5.14 17.31 -2.38
CA VAL A 142 4.56 18.54 -1.80
C VAL A 142 5.67 19.52 -1.41
N LYS A 143 6.71 19.06 -0.75
CA LYS A 143 7.87 19.90 -0.40
C LYS A 143 8.51 20.49 -1.64
N ALA A 144 8.76 19.68 -2.66
CA ALA A 144 9.37 20.13 -3.92
C ALA A 144 8.48 21.15 -4.64
N ALA A 145 7.18 20.91 -4.69
CA ALA A 145 6.24 21.80 -5.36
C ALA A 145 6.13 23.17 -4.67
N LEU A 146 6.18 23.20 -3.34
CA LEU A 146 6.09 24.43 -2.56
C LEU A 146 7.41 25.19 -2.47
N ALA A 147 8.54 24.52 -2.62
CA ALA A 147 9.86 25.13 -2.59
C ALA A 147 10.23 25.80 -3.92
N GLY A 148 9.62 25.33 -5.00
CA GLY A 148 9.86 25.84 -6.34
C GLY A 148 8.74 26.69 -6.82
#